data_6cd53a21dcf72539b8c9898c00ccc3b5
#
_entry.id   6cd53a21dcf72539b8c9898c00ccc3b5
#
_cell.length_a   1.000
_cell.length_b   1.000
_cell.length_c   1.000
_cell.angle_alpha   90.00
_cell.angle_beta   90.00
_cell.angle_gamma   90.00
#
_symmetry.space_group_name_H-M   'P 1'
#
loop_
_entity.id
_entity.type
_entity.pdbx_description
1 polymer ?
#
loop_
_entity_poly.entity_id
_entity_poly.type
_entity_poly.pdbx_seq_one_letter_code
_entity_poly.pdbx_strand_id
1 'polypeptide(L)'
;MNRLLTPEPPPIDNMSLKDYKLSYILLCIIGLAAMFSTSLVNPLLSIFAKQLGAAGVMIGLSVAGYWIARVLLEIPSGFISAKYGYYWPMLLGLVLTTLGTFWNAFVTDPFQLILARALQGLGAPLFFAVSMTFIINMFSTEKRGAAMGVFQGIEFGGSILGSTFSGYLITILGFQGGFFLSTILCAIAVVLLALPPYVRHESARMPKIPTMKLSSLPKVFKNKILLIVSFATLMEFILSNGVIYTIYPLYANENLGMSLTDIGLIMGARSIGYVIAMLIMGSIADKIGRKPVLLFGIASTAVMTIVLNFASGIVMTASILFLIGITTGAIWIVCPVIAAEAVEPENRGAAIGIYRTFFDLGSIFGPILMTYIMGAYGPTPCFYLASILLATAFVPCLKLTETRRLGPL
;
A
#
# COMPACT_ATOMS: atom_id res chain seq x y z
N MET A 1 40.75 13.51 -9.00
CA MET A 1 40.44 13.30 -10.40
C MET A 1 40.46 11.80 -10.65
N ASN A 2 39.38 11.12 -10.42
CA ASN A 2 39.07 9.75 -10.87
C ASN A 2 37.55 9.59 -10.78
N ARG A 3 36.87 9.76 -11.90
CA ARG A 3 35.48 9.39 -12.10
C ARG A 3 35.43 7.87 -11.97
N LEU A 4 34.94 7.35 -10.85
CA LEU A 4 34.47 5.98 -10.75
C LEU A 4 33.21 5.88 -11.63
N LEU A 5 33.45 5.54 -12.88
CA LEU A 5 32.45 5.11 -13.84
C LEU A 5 31.70 3.93 -13.20
N THR A 6 30.46 4.13 -12.78
CA THR A 6 29.53 3.01 -12.65
C THR A 6 29.51 2.32 -14.00
N PRO A 7 29.71 0.99 -14.09
CA PRO A 7 29.62 0.31 -15.38
C PRO A 7 28.24 0.58 -15.95
N GLU A 8 28.20 1.17 -17.13
CA GLU A 8 26.97 1.23 -17.92
C GLU A 8 26.44 -0.20 -18.04
N PRO A 9 25.13 -0.41 -17.86
CA PRO A 9 24.56 -1.72 -18.13
C PRO A 9 24.94 -2.14 -19.54
N PRO A 10 25.27 -3.42 -19.77
CA PRO A 10 25.69 -3.90 -21.08
C PRO A 10 24.64 -3.51 -22.13
N PRO A 11 25.07 -3.11 -23.33
CA PRO A 11 24.18 -2.67 -24.39
C PRO A 11 23.14 -3.77 -24.68
N ILE A 12 21.90 -3.35 -24.88
CA ILE A 12 20.69 -4.17 -25.05
C ILE A 12 20.72 -4.92 -26.43
N ASP A 13 21.88 -5.20 -26.96
CA ASP A 13 22.08 -5.60 -28.37
C ASP A 13 21.65 -7.03 -28.72
N ASN A 14 21.20 -7.86 -27.79
CA ASN A 14 20.70 -9.21 -28.07
C ASN A 14 19.45 -9.65 -27.32
N MET A 15 18.64 -8.71 -26.78
CA MET A 15 17.32 -9.03 -26.28
C MET A 15 16.31 -9.04 -27.42
N SER A 16 15.56 -10.11 -27.56
CA SER A 16 14.35 -9.99 -28.36
C SER A 16 13.47 -8.95 -27.63
N LEU A 17 13.20 -7.81 -28.25
CA LEU A 17 12.27 -6.77 -27.78
C LEU A 17 10.93 -7.37 -27.34
N LYS A 18 10.66 -8.61 -27.76
CA LYS A 18 9.49 -9.41 -27.46
C LYS A 18 9.51 -9.94 -26.01
N ASP A 19 10.63 -10.50 -25.53
CA ASP A 19 10.73 -11.14 -24.21
C ASP A 19 10.65 -10.10 -23.08
N TYR A 20 11.28 -8.97 -23.24
CA TYR A 20 11.23 -7.83 -22.36
C TYR A 20 9.81 -7.26 -22.19
N LYS A 21 9.10 -7.06 -23.32
CA LYS A 21 7.71 -6.59 -23.28
C LYS A 21 6.78 -7.60 -22.62
N LEU A 22 6.99 -8.91 -22.90
CA LEU A 22 6.19 -9.98 -22.31
C LEU A 22 6.41 -10.10 -20.80
N SER A 23 7.66 -9.99 -20.31
CA SER A 23 7.96 -9.98 -18.88
C SER A 23 7.25 -8.83 -18.15
N TYR A 24 7.25 -7.64 -18.75
CA TYR A 24 6.60 -6.47 -18.16
C TYR A 24 5.07 -6.60 -18.16
N ILE A 25 4.45 -7.00 -19.27
CA ILE A 25 3.00 -7.23 -19.37
C ILE A 25 2.57 -8.29 -18.36
N LEU A 26 3.33 -9.38 -18.27
CA LEU A 26 3.05 -10.47 -17.35
C LEU A 26 3.08 -9.99 -15.89
N LEU A 27 4.07 -9.18 -15.51
CA LEU A 27 4.13 -8.59 -14.16
C LEU A 27 2.95 -7.66 -13.89
N CYS A 28 2.50 -6.89 -14.88
CA CYS A 28 1.32 -6.05 -14.75
C CYS A 28 0.05 -6.88 -14.48
N ILE A 29 -0.13 -7.99 -15.19
CA ILE A 29 -1.27 -8.91 -15.00
C ILE A 29 -1.19 -9.59 -13.62
N ILE A 30 0.00 -10.06 -13.24
CA ILE A 30 0.24 -10.67 -11.92
C ILE A 30 -0.04 -9.67 -10.79
N GLY A 31 0.46 -8.43 -10.92
CA GLY A 31 0.22 -7.36 -9.96
C GLY A 31 -1.25 -7.01 -9.80
N LEU A 32 -1.99 -6.91 -10.92
CA LEU A 32 -3.44 -6.72 -10.91
C LEU A 32 -4.15 -7.84 -10.17
N ALA A 33 -3.85 -9.11 -10.49
CA ALA A 33 -4.48 -10.27 -9.87
C ALA A 33 -4.17 -10.35 -8.36
N ALA A 34 -2.92 -10.11 -7.96
CA ALA A 34 -2.49 -10.09 -6.57
C ALA A 34 -3.18 -8.98 -5.77
N MET A 35 -3.26 -7.76 -6.33
CA MET A 35 -3.94 -6.63 -5.68
C MET A 35 -5.46 -6.81 -5.62
N PHE A 36 -6.08 -7.34 -6.68
CA PHE A 36 -7.50 -7.67 -6.68
C PHE A 36 -7.80 -8.68 -5.55
N SER A 37 -7.04 -9.76 -5.48
CA SER A 37 -7.17 -10.81 -4.46
C SER A 37 -7.08 -10.23 -3.04
N THR A 38 -6.05 -9.43 -2.77
CA THR A 38 -5.82 -8.84 -1.45
C THR A 38 -6.93 -7.87 -1.07
N SER A 39 -7.42 -7.08 -2.02
CA SER A 39 -8.43 -6.05 -1.79
C SER A 39 -9.87 -6.56 -1.76
N LEU A 40 -10.09 -7.83 -2.13
CA LEU A 40 -11.44 -8.39 -2.19
C LEU A 40 -12.06 -8.57 -0.79
N VAL A 41 -11.28 -8.95 0.20
CA VAL A 41 -11.80 -9.18 1.57
C VAL A 41 -11.42 -8.05 2.53
N ASN A 42 -10.35 -7.31 2.25
CA ASN A 42 -9.82 -6.27 3.16
C ASN A 42 -10.86 -5.26 3.67
N PRO A 43 -11.80 -4.72 2.86
CA PRO A 43 -12.80 -3.77 3.35
C PRO A 43 -13.76 -4.33 4.41
N LEU A 44 -13.92 -5.65 4.44
CA LEU A 44 -14.87 -6.35 5.31
C LEU A 44 -14.17 -7.21 6.38
N LEU A 45 -12.84 -7.13 6.46
CA LEU A 45 -12.04 -8.00 7.32
C LEU A 45 -12.35 -7.81 8.81
N SER A 46 -12.63 -6.57 9.24
CA SER A 46 -13.00 -6.28 10.63
C SER A 46 -14.35 -6.89 10.99
N ILE A 47 -15.30 -6.92 10.06
CA ILE A 47 -16.60 -7.59 10.22
C ILE A 47 -16.39 -9.09 10.34
N PHE A 48 -15.57 -9.68 9.48
CA PHE A 48 -15.24 -11.10 9.54
C PHE A 48 -14.56 -11.48 10.85
N ALA A 49 -13.57 -10.71 11.30
CA ALA A 49 -12.93 -10.93 12.60
C ALA A 49 -13.94 -10.94 13.73
N LYS A 50 -14.92 -10.01 13.73
CA LYS A 50 -15.99 -9.97 14.72
C LYS A 50 -16.92 -11.20 14.66
N GLN A 51 -17.25 -11.69 13.46
CA GLN A 51 -18.03 -12.93 13.28
C GLN A 51 -17.31 -14.15 13.84
N LEU A 52 -15.95 -14.16 13.81
CA LEU A 52 -15.13 -15.21 14.45
C LEU A 52 -15.05 -15.07 15.98
N GLY A 53 -15.73 -14.08 16.57
CA GLY A 53 -15.72 -13.83 18.01
C GLY A 53 -14.64 -12.85 18.49
N ALA A 54 -13.93 -12.17 17.59
CA ALA A 54 -13.01 -11.11 18.00
C ALA A 54 -13.74 -9.94 18.64
N ALA A 55 -13.18 -9.40 19.74
CA ALA A 55 -13.68 -8.21 20.42
C ALA A 55 -12.52 -7.24 20.71
N GLY A 56 -12.81 -5.94 20.78
CA GLY A 56 -11.85 -4.91 21.13
C GLY A 56 -10.57 -5.02 20.30
N VAL A 57 -9.41 -4.99 20.96
CA VAL A 57 -8.08 -5.03 20.33
C VAL A 57 -7.86 -6.25 19.41
N MET A 58 -8.55 -7.37 19.65
CA MET A 58 -8.41 -8.57 18.83
C MET A 58 -8.88 -8.34 17.40
N ILE A 59 -9.90 -7.51 17.16
CA ILE A 59 -10.33 -7.09 15.82
C ILE A 59 -9.18 -6.33 15.14
N GLY A 60 -8.58 -5.38 15.86
CA GLY A 60 -7.45 -4.60 15.37
C GLY A 60 -6.23 -5.45 15.03
N LEU A 61 -5.90 -6.42 15.88
CA LEU A 61 -4.81 -7.38 15.64
C LEU A 61 -5.07 -8.26 14.40
N SER A 62 -6.32 -8.65 14.15
CA SER A 62 -6.69 -9.42 12.96
C SER A 62 -6.41 -8.63 11.67
N VAL A 63 -6.62 -7.32 11.68
CA VAL A 63 -6.24 -6.43 10.56
C VAL A 63 -4.75 -6.16 10.53
N ALA A 64 -4.14 -5.88 11.68
CA ALA A 64 -2.72 -5.53 11.82
C ALA A 64 -1.78 -6.71 11.54
N GLY A 65 -2.22 -7.97 11.70
CA GLY A 65 -1.39 -9.16 11.54
C GLY A 65 -0.63 -9.23 10.21
N TYR A 66 -1.27 -8.81 9.12
CA TYR A 66 -0.63 -8.66 7.83
C TYR A 66 0.53 -7.65 7.84
N TRP A 67 0.32 -6.47 8.44
CA TRP A 67 1.29 -5.39 8.48
C TRP A 67 2.45 -5.67 9.44
N ILE A 68 2.19 -6.34 10.58
CA ILE A 68 3.20 -6.79 11.53
C ILE A 68 4.21 -7.72 10.85
N ALA A 69 3.73 -8.68 10.08
CA ALA A 69 4.59 -9.60 9.36
C ALA A 69 5.28 -8.94 8.16
N ARG A 70 4.58 -8.04 7.46
CA ARG A 70 5.10 -7.32 6.31
C ARG A 70 6.30 -6.46 6.66
N VAL A 71 6.23 -5.67 7.73
CA VAL A 71 7.32 -4.77 8.13
C VAL A 71 8.63 -5.51 8.37
N LEU A 72 8.58 -6.78 8.82
CA LEU A 72 9.76 -7.61 9.07
C LEU A 72 10.55 -7.92 7.78
N LEU A 73 9.87 -8.00 6.63
CA LEU A 73 10.49 -8.31 5.34
C LEU A 73 10.56 -7.12 4.39
N GLU A 74 10.04 -5.94 4.74
CA GLU A 74 10.06 -4.77 3.84
C GLU A 74 11.50 -4.39 3.45
N ILE A 75 12.39 -4.21 4.42
CA ILE A 75 13.82 -3.93 4.17
C ILE A 75 14.58 -5.18 3.73
N PRO A 76 14.45 -6.35 4.38
CA PRO A 76 15.16 -7.56 3.98
C PRO A 76 14.88 -8.04 2.56
N SER A 77 13.69 -7.79 2.01
CA SER A 77 13.33 -8.19 0.63
C SER A 77 14.29 -7.64 -0.43
N GLY A 78 14.77 -6.40 -0.22
CA GLY A 78 15.79 -5.78 -1.07
C GLY A 78 17.14 -6.51 -1.05
N PHE A 79 17.58 -6.97 0.14
CA PHE A 79 18.82 -7.76 0.25
C PHE A 79 18.66 -9.18 -0.28
N ILE A 80 17.49 -9.78 -0.07
CA ILE A 80 17.17 -11.11 -0.61
C ILE A 80 17.19 -11.06 -2.13
N SER A 81 16.57 -10.05 -2.75
CA SER A 81 16.59 -9.88 -4.21
C SER A 81 17.98 -9.59 -4.78
N ALA A 82 18.82 -8.83 -4.05
CA ALA A 82 20.21 -8.58 -4.43
C ALA A 82 21.06 -9.85 -4.40
N LYS A 83 20.80 -10.78 -3.48
CA LYS A 83 21.55 -12.03 -3.32
C LYS A 83 21.07 -13.12 -4.28
N TYR A 84 19.75 -13.34 -4.36
CA TYR A 84 19.16 -14.47 -5.07
C TYR A 84 18.57 -14.10 -6.45
N GLY A 85 18.60 -12.82 -6.84
CA GLY A 85 17.92 -12.30 -8.02
C GLY A 85 16.45 -12.00 -7.73
N TYR A 86 15.72 -11.51 -8.73
CA TYR A 86 14.35 -11.01 -8.54
C TYR A 86 13.30 -12.13 -8.59
N TYR A 87 13.49 -13.13 -9.45
CA TYR A 87 12.49 -14.16 -9.73
C TYR A 87 12.09 -15.00 -8.50
N TRP A 88 13.07 -15.56 -7.78
CA TRP A 88 12.79 -16.47 -6.66
C TRP A 88 12.11 -15.79 -5.47
N PRO A 89 12.53 -14.58 -5.05
CA PRO A 89 11.80 -13.84 -4.03
C PRO A 89 10.36 -13.53 -4.45
N MET A 90 10.12 -13.06 -5.70
CA MET A 90 8.77 -12.80 -6.20
C MET A 90 7.90 -14.06 -6.18
N LEU A 91 8.42 -15.20 -6.62
CA LEU A 91 7.69 -16.46 -6.61
C LEU A 91 7.37 -16.91 -5.18
N LEU A 92 8.35 -16.88 -4.27
CA LEU A 92 8.15 -17.20 -2.86
C LEU A 92 7.12 -16.26 -2.23
N GLY A 93 7.18 -14.96 -2.55
CA GLY A 93 6.23 -13.96 -2.08
C GLY A 93 4.79 -14.29 -2.47
N LEU A 94 4.54 -14.61 -3.74
CA LEU A 94 3.21 -15.01 -4.21
C LEU A 94 2.75 -16.32 -3.58
N VAL A 95 3.63 -17.31 -3.43
CA VAL A 95 3.31 -18.59 -2.78
C VAL A 95 2.89 -18.37 -1.32
N LEU A 96 3.66 -17.59 -0.54
CA LEU A 96 3.32 -17.28 0.86
C LEU A 96 1.99 -16.53 0.95
N THR A 97 1.77 -15.55 0.07
CA THR A 97 0.51 -14.81 -0.01
C THR A 97 -0.65 -15.75 -0.34
N THR A 98 -0.48 -16.67 -1.30
CA THR A 98 -1.49 -17.66 -1.68
C THR A 98 -1.81 -18.59 -0.51
N LEU A 99 -0.79 -19.15 0.16
CA LEU A 99 -0.97 -20.04 1.30
C LEU A 99 -1.66 -19.34 2.48
N GLY A 100 -1.27 -18.09 2.79
CA GLY A 100 -1.91 -17.30 3.83
C GLY A 100 -3.37 -16.97 3.48
N THR A 101 -3.66 -16.63 2.21
CA THR A 101 -5.02 -16.38 1.74
C THR A 101 -5.87 -17.65 1.78
N PHE A 102 -5.31 -18.79 1.38
CA PHE A 102 -5.97 -20.09 1.47
C PHE A 102 -6.28 -20.47 2.91
N TRP A 103 -5.34 -20.28 3.82
CA TRP A 103 -5.56 -20.55 5.25
C TRP A 103 -6.70 -19.68 5.82
N ASN A 104 -6.83 -18.40 5.40
CA ASN A 104 -7.93 -17.54 5.83
C ASN A 104 -9.33 -18.12 5.52
N ALA A 105 -9.48 -18.99 4.52
CA ALA A 105 -10.75 -19.66 4.21
C ALA A 105 -11.17 -20.71 5.26
N PHE A 106 -10.24 -21.19 6.08
CA PHE A 106 -10.48 -22.26 7.05
C PHE A 106 -10.38 -21.80 8.51
N VAL A 107 -10.13 -20.52 8.75
CA VAL A 107 -10.00 -20.00 10.12
C VAL A 107 -11.33 -20.09 10.86
N THR A 108 -11.28 -20.54 12.11
CA THR A 108 -12.43 -20.71 12.98
C THR A 108 -12.41 -19.79 14.20
N ASP A 109 -11.28 -19.14 14.45
CA ASP A 109 -11.10 -18.22 15.57
C ASP A 109 -10.19 -17.03 15.17
N PRO A 110 -10.24 -15.92 15.92
CA PRO A 110 -9.47 -14.71 15.59
C PRO A 110 -7.96 -14.89 15.62
N PHE A 111 -7.42 -15.80 16.44
CA PHE A 111 -5.99 -16.01 16.54
C PHE A 111 -5.45 -16.69 15.27
N GLN A 112 -6.18 -17.69 14.76
CA GLN A 112 -5.85 -18.30 13.45
C GLN A 112 -5.90 -17.26 12.33
N LEU A 113 -6.88 -16.34 12.35
CA LEU A 113 -6.97 -15.25 11.38
C LEU A 113 -5.71 -14.37 11.43
N ILE A 114 -5.23 -13.99 12.62
CA ILE A 114 -4.01 -13.20 12.79
C ILE A 114 -2.80 -13.93 12.17
N LEU A 115 -2.65 -15.24 12.44
CA LEU A 115 -1.53 -16.02 11.90
C LEU A 115 -1.60 -16.18 10.38
N ALA A 116 -2.77 -16.45 9.83
CA ALA A 116 -2.98 -16.57 8.39
C ALA A 116 -2.71 -15.23 7.67
N ARG A 117 -3.14 -14.11 8.28
CA ARG A 117 -2.84 -12.75 7.82
C ARG A 117 -1.34 -12.44 7.90
N ALA A 118 -0.67 -12.88 8.96
CA ALA A 118 0.77 -12.72 9.10
C ALA A 118 1.53 -13.49 7.99
N LEU A 119 1.13 -14.73 7.70
CA LEU A 119 1.71 -15.50 6.60
C LEU A 119 1.53 -14.79 5.24
N GLN A 120 0.34 -14.25 4.98
CA GLN A 120 0.06 -13.44 3.80
C GLN A 120 0.94 -12.18 3.75
N GLY A 121 1.13 -11.51 4.90
CA GLY A 121 1.96 -10.31 5.05
C GLY A 121 3.43 -10.55 4.76
N LEU A 122 4.01 -11.70 5.14
CA LEU A 122 5.39 -12.07 4.80
C LEU A 122 5.62 -12.15 3.28
N GLY A 123 4.61 -12.59 2.53
CA GLY A 123 4.72 -12.70 1.07
C GLY A 123 4.73 -11.36 0.35
N ALA A 124 4.04 -10.36 0.87
CA ALA A 124 3.80 -9.11 0.18
C ALA A 124 5.06 -8.32 -0.22
N PRO A 125 6.05 -8.06 0.67
CA PRO A 125 7.26 -7.34 0.27
C PRO A 125 8.11 -8.11 -0.73
N LEU A 126 8.13 -9.45 -0.60
CA LEU A 126 8.89 -10.32 -1.52
C LEU A 126 8.34 -10.25 -2.95
N PHE A 127 7.06 -9.99 -3.13
CA PHE A 127 6.49 -9.75 -4.45
C PHE A 127 6.48 -8.26 -4.82
N PHE A 128 5.78 -7.39 -4.08
CA PHE A 128 5.54 -6.01 -4.49
C PHE A 128 6.80 -5.13 -4.49
N ALA A 129 7.63 -5.19 -3.45
CA ALA A 129 8.84 -4.37 -3.42
C ALA A 129 9.91 -4.88 -4.41
N VAL A 130 10.00 -6.20 -4.57
CA VAL A 130 10.95 -6.81 -5.49
C VAL A 130 10.54 -6.59 -6.96
N SER A 131 9.25 -6.70 -7.31
CA SER A 131 8.75 -6.42 -8.67
C SER A 131 8.97 -4.96 -9.07
N MET A 132 8.74 -4.01 -8.16
CA MET A 132 9.05 -2.60 -8.40
C MET A 132 10.54 -2.39 -8.71
N THR A 133 11.42 -2.98 -7.89
CA THR A 133 12.87 -2.90 -8.11
C THR A 133 13.28 -3.54 -9.44
N PHE A 134 12.68 -4.68 -9.77
CA PHE A 134 12.92 -5.37 -11.03
C PHE A 134 12.51 -4.50 -12.23
N ILE A 135 11.33 -3.89 -12.21
CA ILE A 135 10.84 -2.99 -13.26
C ILE A 135 11.74 -1.76 -13.40
N ILE A 136 12.15 -1.12 -12.30
CA ILE A 136 13.08 0.02 -12.33
C ILE A 136 14.39 -0.34 -13.03
N ASN A 137 14.90 -1.53 -12.80
CA ASN A 137 16.15 -2.00 -13.41
C ASN A 137 15.97 -2.53 -14.83
N MET A 138 14.76 -2.85 -15.23
CA MET A 138 14.40 -3.31 -16.57
C MET A 138 14.39 -2.14 -17.58
N PHE A 139 14.03 -0.93 -17.15
CA PHE A 139 13.85 0.21 -18.05
C PHE A 139 14.99 1.24 -17.97
N SER A 140 15.29 1.91 -19.09
CA SER A 140 16.22 3.03 -19.11
C SER A 140 15.72 4.19 -18.24
N THR A 141 16.62 5.07 -17.81
CA THR A 141 16.31 6.15 -16.87
C THR A 141 15.14 7.03 -17.35
N GLU A 142 15.02 7.27 -18.67
CA GLU A 142 13.99 8.10 -19.30
C GLU A 142 12.61 7.42 -19.25
N LYS A 143 12.54 6.08 -19.27
CA LYS A 143 11.30 5.30 -19.33
C LYS A 143 10.84 4.72 -18.00
N ARG A 144 11.73 4.71 -16.98
CA ARG A 144 11.43 4.12 -15.66
C ARG A 144 10.18 4.70 -15.02
N GLY A 145 10.02 6.02 -15.05
CA GLY A 145 8.86 6.70 -14.46
C GLY A 145 7.55 6.28 -15.12
N ALA A 146 7.51 6.25 -16.45
CA ALA A 146 6.31 5.83 -17.17
C ALA A 146 5.98 4.34 -16.94
N ALA A 147 6.99 3.46 -16.95
CA ALA A 147 6.79 2.04 -16.68
C ALA A 147 6.28 1.79 -15.27
N MET A 148 6.84 2.45 -14.26
CA MET A 148 6.36 2.36 -12.88
C MET A 148 4.94 2.90 -12.73
N GLY A 149 4.63 4.03 -13.38
CA GLY A 149 3.29 4.61 -13.36
C GLY A 149 2.23 3.66 -13.93
N VAL A 150 2.51 3.02 -15.07
CA VAL A 150 1.61 2.03 -15.67
C VAL A 150 1.46 0.79 -14.79
N PHE A 151 2.58 0.25 -14.27
CA PHE A 151 2.55 -0.92 -13.40
C PHE A 151 1.72 -0.66 -12.14
N GLN A 152 2.00 0.42 -11.41
CA GLN A 152 1.23 0.80 -10.22
C GLN A 152 -0.22 1.15 -10.54
N GLY A 153 -0.49 1.82 -11.67
CA GLY A 153 -1.85 2.10 -12.11
C GLY A 153 -2.67 0.83 -12.31
N ILE A 154 -2.07 -0.21 -12.87
CA ILE A 154 -2.72 -1.52 -13.06
C ILE A 154 -2.89 -2.24 -11.72
N GLU A 155 -1.90 -2.22 -10.83
CA GLU A 155 -2.02 -2.76 -9.46
C GLU A 155 -3.19 -2.10 -8.71
N PHE A 156 -3.26 -0.77 -8.71
CA PHE A 156 -4.35 -0.04 -8.05
C PHE A 156 -5.70 -0.26 -8.74
N GLY A 157 -5.72 -0.49 -10.06
CA GLY A 157 -6.90 -0.97 -10.78
C GLY A 157 -7.44 -2.27 -10.19
N GLY A 158 -6.56 -3.22 -9.87
CA GLY A 158 -6.90 -4.44 -9.14
C GLY A 158 -7.50 -4.16 -7.76
N SER A 159 -6.93 -3.19 -7.03
CA SER A 159 -7.46 -2.78 -5.72
C SER A 159 -8.85 -2.15 -5.81
N ILE A 160 -9.11 -1.31 -6.81
CA ILE A 160 -10.45 -0.74 -7.05
C ILE A 160 -11.46 -1.85 -7.30
N LEU A 161 -11.15 -2.74 -8.23
CA LEU A 161 -12.03 -3.85 -8.57
C LEU A 161 -12.30 -4.73 -7.34
N GLY A 162 -11.24 -5.12 -6.60
CA GLY A 162 -11.38 -5.93 -5.40
C GLY A 162 -12.27 -5.27 -4.35
N SER A 163 -12.01 -4.01 -4.02
CA SER A 163 -12.78 -3.26 -3.00
C SER A 163 -14.23 -3.05 -3.41
N THR A 164 -14.47 -2.68 -4.68
CA THR A 164 -15.84 -2.39 -5.18
C THR A 164 -16.71 -3.62 -5.18
N PHE A 165 -16.16 -4.75 -5.65
CA PHE A 165 -16.92 -5.99 -5.73
C PHE A 165 -16.89 -6.81 -4.43
N SER A 166 -16.11 -6.39 -3.40
CA SER A 166 -15.92 -7.14 -2.15
C SER A 166 -17.25 -7.50 -1.49
N GLY A 167 -18.10 -6.52 -1.25
CA GLY A 167 -19.36 -6.71 -0.55
C GLY A 167 -20.34 -7.61 -1.33
N TYR A 168 -20.46 -7.38 -2.63
CA TYR A 168 -21.32 -8.18 -3.51
C TYR A 168 -20.88 -9.65 -3.56
N LEU A 169 -19.58 -9.88 -3.78
CA LEU A 169 -19.05 -11.24 -3.86
C LEU A 169 -19.14 -11.97 -2.51
N ILE A 170 -18.87 -11.29 -1.40
CA ILE A 170 -19.00 -11.90 -0.07
C ILE A 170 -20.45 -12.14 0.31
N THR A 171 -21.40 -11.32 -0.13
CA THR A 171 -22.83 -11.57 0.09
C THR A 171 -23.28 -12.86 -0.61
N ILE A 172 -22.75 -13.17 -1.79
CA ILE A 172 -23.13 -14.38 -2.56
C ILE A 172 -22.34 -15.62 -2.08
N LEU A 173 -21.04 -15.47 -1.89
CA LEU A 173 -20.13 -16.60 -1.64
C LEU A 173 -19.83 -16.85 -0.15
N GLY A 174 -20.23 -15.92 0.72
CA GLY A 174 -19.74 -15.87 2.09
C GLY A 174 -18.26 -15.47 2.19
N PHE A 175 -17.77 -15.24 3.41
CA PHE A 175 -16.35 -14.90 3.62
C PHE A 175 -15.41 -16.01 3.16
N GLN A 176 -15.74 -17.26 3.46
CA GLN A 176 -14.94 -18.42 3.03
C GLN A 176 -14.82 -18.49 1.51
N GLY A 177 -15.94 -18.34 0.79
CA GLY A 177 -15.95 -18.32 -0.68
C GLY A 177 -15.17 -17.12 -1.24
N GLY A 178 -15.22 -15.95 -0.59
CA GLY A 178 -14.42 -14.79 -0.92
C GLY A 178 -12.90 -15.05 -0.78
N PHE A 179 -12.49 -15.74 0.29
CA PHE A 179 -11.09 -16.17 0.45
C PHE A 179 -10.68 -17.25 -0.56
N PHE A 180 -11.56 -18.19 -0.92
CA PHE A 180 -11.28 -19.16 -1.98
C PHE A 180 -11.10 -18.47 -3.34
N LEU A 181 -11.97 -17.53 -3.68
CA LEU A 181 -11.81 -16.75 -4.91
C LEU A 181 -10.50 -15.96 -4.92
N SER A 182 -10.16 -15.31 -3.80
CA SER A 182 -8.88 -14.63 -3.62
C SER A 182 -7.70 -15.60 -3.79
N THR A 183 -7.79 -16.81 -3.24
CA THR A 183 -6.76 -17.85 -3.37
C THR A 183 -6.58 -18.26 -4.82
N ILE A 184 -7.66 -18.48 -5.56
CA ILE A 184 -7.62 -18.83 -6.98
C ILE A 184 -6.90 -17.73 -7.78
N LEU A 185 -7.20 -16.46 -7.53
CA LEU A 185 -6.54 -15.33 -8.19
C LEU A 185 -5.04 -15.27 -7.89
N CYS A 186 -4.65 -15.46 -6.62
CA CYS A 186 -3.24 -15.56 -6.24
C CYS A 186 -2.55 -16.79 -6.84
N ALA A 187 -3.22 -17.93 -6.89
CA ALA A 187 -2.68 -19.15 -7.51
C ALA A 187 -2.48 -18.97 -9.02
N ILE A 188 -3.41 -18.28 -9.70
CA ILE A 188 -3.22 -17.88 -11.10
C ILE A 188 -1.99 -16.98 -11.24
N ALA A 189 -1.79 -16.02 -10.34
CA ALA A 189 -0.59 -15.17 -10.34
C ALA A 189 0.70 -15.99 -10.14
N VAL A 190 0.70 -17.00 -9.25
CA VAL A 190 1.82 -17.94 -9.08
C VAL A 190 2.09 -18.70 -10.38
N VAL A 191 1.06 -19.25 -11.00
CA VAL A 191 1.18 -20.03 -12.26
C VAL A 191 1.70 -19.15 -13.39
N LEU A 192 1.18 -17.92 -13.52
CA LEU A 192 1.63 -16.95 -14.52
C LEU A 192 3.09 -16.53 -14.33
N LEU A 193 3.59 -16.49 -13.09
CA LEU A 193 5.00 -16.21 -12.83
C LEU A 193 5.89 -17.46 -13.05
N ALA A 194 5.40 -18.65 -12.67
CA ALA A 194 6.19 -19.87 -12.63
C ALA A 194 6.36 -20.54 -14.00
N LEU A 195 5.30 -20.63 -14.80
CA LEU A 195 5.30 -21.38 -16.05
C LEU A 195 6.01 -20.64 -17.20
N PRO A 196 5.72 -19.36 -17.51
CA PRO A 196 6.42 -18.67 -18.58
C PRO A 196 7.88 -18.36 -18.20
N PRO A 197 8.85 -18.65 -19.06
CA PRO A 197 10.26 -18.47 -18.72
C PRO A 197 10.72 -16.99 -18.75
N TYR A 198 9.91 -16.08 -19.27
CA TYR A 198 10.29 -14.71 -19.58
C TYR A 198 10.85 -13.95 -18.36
N VAL A 199 10.12 -13.87 -17.25
CA VAL A 199 10.57 -13.16 -16.04
C VAL A 199 11.79 -13.85 -15.42
N ARG A 200 11.85 -15.18 -15.46
CA ARG A 200 12.98 -15.96 -14.92
C ARG A 200 14.25 -15.68 -15.73
N HIS A 201 14.18 -15.70 -17.07
CA HIS A 201 15.32 -15.43 -17.95
C HIS A 201 15.79 -14.00 -17.80
N GLU A 202 14.85 -13.05 -17.77
CA GLU A 202 15.18 -11.63 -17.59
C GLU A 202 15.84 -11.36 -16.24
N SER A 203 15.30 -11.93 -15.16
CA SER A 203 15.88 -11.83 -13.82
C SER A 203 17.30 -12.42 -13.74
N ALA A 204 17.59 -13.48 -14.50
CA ALA A 204 18.93 -14.09 -14.53
C ALA A 204 19.98 -13.22 -15.24
N ARG A 205 19.56 -12.38 -16.17
CA ARG A 205 20.44 -11.46 -16.95
C ARG A 205 20.73 -10.15 -16.20
N MET A 206 19.87 -9.76 -15.27
CA MET A 206 20.03 -8.50 -14.54
C MET A 206 21.14 -8.54 -13.50
N PRO A 207 21.87 -7.42 -13.32
CA PRO A 207 22.88 -7.32 -12.28
C PRO A 207 22.22 -7.38 -10.90
N LYS A 208 22.81 -8.15 -9.98
CA LYS A 208 22.40 -8.26 -8.59
C LYS A 208 22.99 -7.07 -7.81
N ILE A 209 22.33 -5.93 -7.87
CA ILE A 209 22.80 -4.70 -7.22
C ILE A 209 22.04 -4.51 -5.91
N PRO A 210 22.73 -4.37 -4.76
CA PRO A 210 22.07 -3.99 -3.52
C PRO A 210 21.44 -2.61 -3.67
N THR A 211 20.14 -2.51 -3.42
CA THR A 211 19.38 -1.26 -3.52
C THR A 211 19.69 -0.29 -2.39
N MET A 212 20.34 -0.76 -1.32
CA MET A 212 20.60 0.04 -0.11
C MET A 212 21.86 -0.43 0.61
N LYS A 213 22.65 0.52 1.13
CA LYS A 213 23.75 0.25 2.06
C LYS A 213 23.23 0.41 3.50
N LEU A 214 23.27 -0.65 4.31
CA LEU A 214 22.83 -0.63 5.73
C LEU A 214 23.56 0.47 6.54
N SER A 215 24.83 0.73 6.21
CA SER A 215 25.65 1.75 6.88
C SER A 215 25.15 3.18 6.68
N SER A 216 24.33 3.45 5.67
CA SER A 216 23.76 4.78 5.43
C SER A 216 22.50 5.07 6.26
N LEU A 217 21.83 4.05 6.81
CA LEU A 217 20.60 4.21 7.57
C LEU A 217 20.67 5.21 8.72
N PRO A 218 21.71 5.18 9.61
CA PRO A 218 21.77 6.10 10.75
C PRO A 218 21.93 7.58 10.30
N LYS A 219 22.62 7.83 9.18
CA LYS A 219 22.78 9.18 8.60
C LYS A 219 21.45 9.68 8.03
N VAL A 220 20.77 8.82 7.28
CA VAL A 220 19.51 9.13 6.61
C VAL A 220 18.39 9.35 7.63
N PHE A 221 18.34 8.55 8.70
CA PHE A 221 17.36 8.67 9.78
C PHE A 221 17.43 10.01 10.54
N LYS A 222 18.55 10.72 10.48
CA LYS A 222 18.69 12.06 11.09
C LYS A 222 18.13 13.20 10.23
N ASN A 223 17.71 12.92 9.00
CA ASN A 223 17.17 13.95 8.11
C ASN A 223 15.79 14.41 8.57
N LYS A 224 15.68 15.68 8.97
CA LYS A 224 14.44 16.26 9.53
C LYS A 224 13.28 16.27 8.52
N ILE A 225 13.56 16.54 7.25
CA ILE A 225 12.52 16.58 6.20
C ILE A 225 11.94 15.18 6.02
N LEU A 226 12.80 14.16 5.92
CA LEU A 226 12.38 12.76 5.83
C LEU A 226 11.52 12.37 7.04
N LEU A 227 11.94 12.73 8.26
CA LEU A 227 11.18 12.39 9.46
C LEU A 227 9.81 13.09 9.50
N ILE A 228 9.71 14.34 9.05
CA ILE A 228 8.43 15.08 8.99
C ILE A 228 7.44 14.37 8.04
N VAL A 229 7.87 14.03 6.81
CA VAL A 229 6.96 13.36 5.86
C VAL A 229 6.67 11.92 6.25
N SER A 230 7.61 11.23 6.87
CA SER A 230 7.39 9.90 7.43
C SER A 230 6.39 9.93 8.60
N PHE A 231 6.46 10.94 9.46
CA PHE A 231 5.48 11.16 10.52
C PHE A 231 4.09 11.49 9.97
N ALA A 232 3.99 12.32 8.92
CA ALA A 232 2.72 12.61 8.27
C ALA A 232 2.09 11.33 7.68
N THR A 233 2.91 10.48 7.09
CA THR A 233 2.48 9.17 6.56
C THR A 233 2.05 8.22 7.68
N LEU A 234 2.78 8.16 8.80
CA LEU A 234 2.38 7.39 9.98
C LEU A 234 0.97 7.78 10.44
N MET A 235 0.73 9.07 10.62
CA MET A 235 -0.57 9.59 11.09
C MET A 235 -1.69 9.34 10.08
N GLU A 236 -1.40 9.49 8.78
CA GLU A 236 -2.36 9.16 7.72
C GLU A 236 -2.74 7.68 7.75
N PHE A 237 -1.77 6.77 7.91
CA PHE A 237 -2.05 5.34 7.93
C PHE A 237 -2.67 4.85 9.24
N ILE A 238 -2.44 5.52 10.38
CA ILE A 238 -3.24 5.33 11.60
C ILE A 238 -4.71 5.65 11.32
N LEU A 239 -5.01 6.76 10.62
CA LEU A 239 -6.36 7.11 10.24
C LEU A 239 -6.94 6.14 9.21
N SER A 240 -6.26 5.92 8.10
CA SER A 240 -6.76 5.10 6.99
C SER A 240 -7.00 3.66 7.41
N ASN A 241 -6.01 2.97 8.00
CA ASN A 241 -6.19 1.58 8.41
C ASN A 241 -6.95 1.44 9.73
N GLY A 242 -6.79 2.37 10.66
CA GLY A 242 -7.52 2.35 11.93
C GLY A 242 -8.99 2.69 11.75
N VAL A 243 -9.30 3.85 11.18
CA VAL A 243 -10.69 4.30 11.06
C VAL A 243 -11.33 3.78 9.78
N ILE A 244 -10.78 4.09 8.60
CA ILE A 244 -11.49 3.86 7.34
C ILE A 244 -11.62 2.34 7.01
N TYR A 245 -10.56 1.55 7.23
CA TYR A 245 -10.59 0.12 6.92
C TYR A 245 -10.98 -0.79 8.10
N THR A 246 -10.97 -0.29 9.35
CA THR A 246 -11.28 -1.12 10.53
C THR A 246 -12.57 -0.69 11.23
N ILE A 247 -12.63 0.57 11.69
CA ILE A 247 -13.80 1.03 12.48
C ILE A 247 -15.01 1.31 11.59
N TYR A 248 -14.79 1.99 10.44
CA TYR A 248 -15.91 2.43 9.62
C TYR A 248 -16.77 1.31 9.06
N PRO A 249 -16.22 0.19 8.54
CA PRO A 249 -17.04 -0.94 8.11
C PRO A 249 -17.90 -1.54 9.21
N LEU A 250 -17.36 -1.64 10.44
CA LEU A 250 -18.12 -2.09 11.61
C LEU A 250 -19.24 -1.09 11.95
N TYR A 251 -18.91 0.19 12.03
CA TYR A 251 -19.86 1.26 12.30
C TYR A 251 -20.97 1.32 11.24
N ALA A 252 -20.61 1.22 9.97
CA ALA A 252 -21.57 1.24 8.86
C ALA A 252 -22.52 0.03 8.91
N ASN A 253 -22.00 -1.15 9.25
CA ASN A 253 -22.82 -2.36 9.35
C ASN A 253 -23.72 -2.34 10.60
N GLU A 254 -23.18 -2.00 11.77
CA GLU A 254 -23.87 -2.15 13.05
C GLU A 254 -24.74 -0.95 13.43
N ASN A 255 -24.26 0.26 13.16
CA ASN A 255 -24.94 1.49 13.58
C ASN A 255 -25.77 2.12 12.45
N LEU A 256 -25.33 2.00 11.18
CA LEU A 256 -26.05 2.55 10.04
C LEU A 256 -26.89 1.50 9.29
N GLY A 257 -26.81 0.21 9.66
CA GLY A 257 -27.57 -0.88 9.05
C GLY A 257 -27.18 -1.13 7.57
N MET A 258 -25.99 -0.73 7.15
CA MET A 258 -25.54 -0.94 5.79
C MET A 258 -25.22 -2.40 5.52
N SER A 259 -25.65 -2.91 4.37
CA SER A 259 -25.30 -4.25 3.91
C SER A 259 -23.82 -4.36 3.55
N LEU A 260 -23.28 -5.60 3.48
CA LEU A 260 -21.92 -5.82 3.03
C LEU A 260 -21.69 -5.27 1.60
N THR A 261 -22.72 -5.36 0.74
CA THR A 261 -22.68 -4.80 -0.62
C THR A 261 -22.53 -3.27 -0.58
N ASP A 262 -23.28 -2.59 0.27
CA ASP A 262 -23.18 -1.14 0.41
C ASP A 262 -21.78 -0.72 0.88
N ILE A 263 -21.23 -1.47 1.87
CA ILE A 263 -19.86 -1.22 2.37
C ILE A 263 -18.84 -1.42 1.27
N GLY A 264 -18.95 -2.45 0.45
CA GLY A 264 -18.08 -2.65 -0.71
C GLY A 264 -18.15 -1.48 -1.70
N LEU A 265 -19.35 -0.99 -2.03
CA LEU A 265 -19.54 0.13 -2.95
C LEU A 265 -18.93 1.45 -2.41
N ILE A 266 -19.15 1.79 -1.14
CA ILE A 266 -18.57 3.00 -0.55
C ILE A 266 -17.04 2.92 -0.43
N MET A 267 -16.48 1.74 -0.19
CA MET A 267 -15.03 1.53 -0.21
C MET A 267 -14.46 1.57 -1.64
N GLY A 268 -15.24 1.11 -2.62
CA GLY A 268 -14.93 1.28 -4.04
C GLY A 268 -14.87 2.75 -4.44
N ALA A 269 -15.85 3.57 -4.00
CA ALA A 269 -15.85 5.01 -4.24
C ALA A 269 -14.59 5.68 -3.68
N ARG A 270 -14.15 5.30 -2.46
CA ARG A 270 -12.88 5.77 -1.89
C ARG A 270 -11.69 5.39 -2.78
N SER A 271 -11.64 4.13 -3.24
CA SER A 271 -10.54 3.64 -4.06
C SER A 271 -10.47 4.37 -5.41
N ILE A 272 -11.62 4.69 -6.02
CA ILE A 272 -11.69 5.50 -7.24
C ILE A 272 -11.13 6.91 -6.98
N GLY A 273 -11.55 7.57 -5.90
CA GLY A 273 -11.02 8.89 -5.52
C GLY A 273 -9.51 8.88 -5.34
N TYR A 274 -8.99 7.84 -4.69
CA TYR A 274 -7.56 7.65 -4.47
C TYR A 274 -6.77 7.52 -5.78
N VAL A 275 -7.27 6.74 -6.74
CA VAL A 275 -6.61 6.58 -8.06
C VAL A 275 -6.70 7.87 -8.88
N ILE A 276 -7.83 8.57 -8.85
CA ILE A 276 -7.94 9.89 -9.50
C ILE A 276 -6.88 10.85 -8.94
N ALA A 277 -6.70 10.86 -7.61
CA ALA A 277 -5.64 11.67 -7.00
C ALA A 277 -4.25 11.27 -7.49
N MET A 278 -3.95 9.98 -7.60
CA MET A 278 -2.66 9.50 -8.12
C MET A 278 -2.38 9.98 -9.56
N LEU A 279 -3.41 10.09 -10.39
CA LEU A 279 -3.26 10.52 -11.78
C LEU A 279 -3.05 12.04 -11.90
N ILE A 280 -3.68 12.85 -11.05
CA ILE A 280 -3.70 14.32 -11.21
C ILE A 280 -2.87 15.08 -10.19
N MET A 281 -2.76 14.59 -8.93
CA MET A 281 -2.10 15.34 -7.86
C MET A 281 -0.59 15.46 -8.04
N GLY A 282 0.05 14.51 -8.73
CA GLY A 282 1.45 14.63 -9.14
C GLY A 282 1.69 15.86 -10.01
N SER A 283 0.90 16.00 -11.08
CA SER A 283 0.99 17.17 -11.98
C SER A 283 0.62 18.48 -11.31
N ILE A 284 -0.33 18.46 -10.38
CA ILE A 284 -0.69 19.64 -9.58
C ILE A 284 0.49 20.00 -8.66
N ALA A 285 1.07 19.01 -7.95
CA ALA A 285 2.20 19.24 -7.07
C ALA A 285 3.44 19.76 -7.81
N ASP A 286 3.63 19.36 -9.07
CA ASP A 286 4.69 19.88 -9.92
C ASP A 286 4.45 21.35 -10.34
N LYS A 287 3.19 21.81 -10.40
CA LYS A 287 2.84 23.19 -10.77
C LYS A 287 2.83 24.15 -9.58
N ILE A 288 2.13 23.81 -8.50
CA ILE A 288 1.91 24.70 -7.36
C ILE A 288 2.86 24.44 -6.18
N GLY A 289 3.67 23.37 -6.26
CA GLY A 289 4.55 22.94 -5.18
C GLY A 289 3.99 21.75 -4.41
N ARG A 290 4.90 21.00 -3.79
CA ARG A 290 4.56 19.73 -3.06
C ARG A 290 4.01 20.02 -1.68
N LYS A 291 4.54 21.03 -1.00
CA LYS A 291 4.09 21.43 0.35
C LYS A 291 2.61 21.84 0.39
N PRO A 292 2.09 22.72 -0.50
CA PRO A 292 0.67 23.06 -0.53
C PRO A 292 -0.25 21.86 -0.72
N VAL A 293 0.12 20.94 -1.62
CA VAL A 293 -0.67 19.71 -1.86
C VAL A 293 -0.69 18.80 -0.64
N LEU A 294 0.46 18.65 0.05
CA LEU A 294 0.55 17.88 1.28
C LEU A 294 -0.32 18.48 2.40
N LEU A 295 -0.23 19.78 2.63
CA LEU A 295 -1.00 20.47 3.65
C LEU A 295 -2.50 20.41 3.35
N PHE A 296 -2.91 20.60 2.09
CA PHE A 296 -4.29 20.39 1.64
C PHE A 296 -4.76 18.96 1.95
N GLY A 297 -3.97 17.94 1.59
CA GLY A 297 -4.27 16.54 1.85
C GLY A 297 -4.51 16.27 3.34
N ILE A 298 -3.59 16.72 4.21
CA ILE A 298 -3.68 16.52 5.67
C ILE A 298 -4.92 17.21 6.24
N ALA A 299 -5.11 18.51 5.96
CA ALA A 299 -6.21 19.30 6.51
C ALA A 299 -7.58 18.77 6.06
N SER A 300 -7.72 18.53 4.74
CA SER A 300 -8.99 18.06 4.18
C SER A 300 -9.33 16.62 4.64
N THR A 301 -8.35 15.72 4.72
CA THR A 301 -8.58 14.35 5.24
C THR A 301 -9.04 14.42 6.70
N ALA A 302 -8.39 15.21 7.55
CA ALA A 302 -8.78 15.33 8.96
C ALA A 302 -10.23 15.86 9.10
N VAL A 303 -10.59 16.93 8.36
CA VAL A 303 -11.95 17.49 8.37
C VAL A 303 -12.96 16.47 7.84
N MET A 304 -12.70 15.84 6.67
CA MET A 304 -13.63 14.89 6.06
C MET A 304 -13.85 13.65 6.94
N THR A 305 -12.84 13.22 7.71
CA THR A 305 -12.99 12.11 8.67
C THR A 305 -13.95 12.47 9.82
N ILE A 306 -13.92 13.72 10.29
CA ILE A 306 -14.93 14.19 11.27
C ILE A 306 -16.32 14.21 10.63
N VAL A 307 -16.43 14.76 9.39
CA VAL A 307 -17.71 14.81 8.66
C VAL A 307 -18.27 13.42 8.40
N LEU A 308 -17.41 12.42 8.17
CA LEU A 308 -17.82 11.03 7.94
C LEU A 308 -18.59 10.45 9.13
N ASN A 309 -18.31 10.88 10.36
CA ASN A 309 -19.07 10.44 11.55
C ASN A 309 -20.55 10.87 11.53
N PHE A 310 -20.88 11.92 10.77
CA PHE A 310 -22.24 12.44 10.61
C PHE A 310 -22.91 11.97 9.31
N ALA A 311 -22.22 11.14 8.53
CA ALA A 311 -22.75 10.64 7.26
C ALA A 311 -23.90 9.68 7.50
N SER A 312 -25.01 9.90 6.80
CA SER A 312 -26.18 9.01 6.77
C SER A 312 -26.49 8.59 5.33
N GLY A 313 -26.78 7.30 5.16
CA GLY A 313 -27.11 6.75 3.85
C GLY A 313 -25.90 6.58 2.92
N ILE A 314 -26.10 5.77 1.88
CA ILE A 314 -25.02 5.28 0.98
C ILE A 314 -24.41 6.43 0.17
N VAL A 315 -25.24 7.32 -0.40
CA VAL A 315 -24.77 8.36 -1.32
C VAL A 315 -23.87 9.37 -0.59
N MET A 316 -24.31 9.87 0.57
CA MET A 316 -23.52 10.82 1.36
C MET A 316 -22.18 10.19 1.80
N THR A 317 -22.24 8.96 2.31
CA THR A 317 -21.05 8.22 2.72
C THR A 317 -20.08 7.98 1.58
N ALA A 318 -20.59 7.52 0.41
CA ALA A 318 -19.77 7.29 -0.77
C ALA A 318 -19.09 8.58 -1.24
N SER A 319 -19.81 9.71 -1.22
CA SER A 319 -19.26 11.02 -1.61
C SER A 319 -18.14 11.47 -0.67
N ILE A 320 -18.34 11.34 0.65
CA ILE A 320 -17.32 11.70 1.63
C ILE A 320 -16.10 10.79 1.51
N LEU A 321 -16.30 9.47 1.38
CA LEU A 321 -15.20 8.51 1.22
C LEU A 321 -14.45 8.72 -0.11
N PHE A 322 -15.15 9.08 -1.18
CA PHE A 322 -14.51 9.46 -2.45
C PHE A 322 -13.59 10.68 -2.26
N LEU A 323 -14.05 11.72 -1.55
CA LEU A 323 -13.23 12.90 -1.23
C LEU A 323 -12.05 12.54 -0.31
N ILE A 324 -12.26 11.68 0.70
CA ILE A 324 -11.17 11.14 1.53
C ILE A 324 -10.17 10.38 0.65
N GLY A 325 -10.63 9.62 -0.34
CA GLY A 325 -9.76 8.97 -1.32
C GLY A 325 -8.86 9.97 -2.04
N ILE A 326 -9.43 11.06 -2.55
CA ILE A 326 -8.67 12.12 -3.23
C ILE A 326 -7.63 12.75 -2.29
N THR A 327 -8.00 13.10 -1.08
CA THR A 327 -7.13 13.81 -0.15
C THR A 327 -6.03 12.93 0.44
N THR A 328 -6.31 11.66 0.74
CA THR A 328 -5.29 10.68 1.14
C THR A 328 -4.36 10.31 -0.03
N GLY A 329 -4.88 10.22 -1.25
CA GLY A 329 -4.08 10.01 -2.46
C GLY A 329 -3.10 11.16 -2.72
N ALA A 330 -3.49 12.40 -2.40
CA ALA A 330 -2.59 13.55 -2.47
C ALA A 330 -1.39 13.42 -1.51
N ILE A 331 -1.62 12.97 -0.28
CA ILE A 331 -0.54 12.69 0.70
C ILE A 331 0.37 11.57 0.17
N TRP A 332 -0.24 10.47 -0.30
CA TRP A 332 0.48 9.30 -0.79
C TRP A 332 1.43 9.59 -1.96
N ILE A 333 1.01 10.46 -2.89
CA ILE A 333 1.83 10.80 -4.06
C ILE A 333 3.01 11.71 -3.69
N VAL A 334 2.78 12.65 -2.79
CA VAL A 334 3.75 13.72 -2.50
C VAL A 334 4.81 13.30 -1.47
N CYS A 335 4.42 12.57 -0.43
CA CYS A 335 5.33 12.21 0.66
C CYS A 335 6.56 11.40 0.22
N PRO A 336 6.45 10.32 -0.58
CA PRO A 336 7.63 9.56 -1.01
C PRO A 336 8.55 10.37 -1.93
N VAL A 337 8.00 11.31 -2.68
CA VAL A 337 8.81 12.18 -3.54
C VAL A 337 9.63 13.15 -2.69
N ILE A 338 9.01 13.80 -1.70
CA ILE A 338 9.73 14.67 -0.76
C ILE A 338 10.78 13.85 0.01
N ALA A 339 10.44 12.62 0.45
CA ALA A 339 11.37 11.73 1.14
C ALA A 339 12.61 11.41 0.30
N ALA A 340 12.40 11.10 -0.99
CA ALA A 340 13.49 10.80 -1.91
C ALA A 340 14.37 12.02 -2.23
N GLU A 341 13.78 13.21 -2.30
CA GLU A 341 14.51 14.46 -2.58
C GLU A 341 15.19 15.06 -1.36
N ALA A 342 14.77 14.69 -0.16
CA ALA A 342 15.38 15.13 1.09
C ALA A 342 16.81 14.62 1.28
N VAL A 343 17.25 13.63 0.51
CA VAL A 343 18.55 12.98 0.64
C VAL A 343 19.32 12.95 -0.69
N GLU A 344 20.63 12.72 -0.58
CA GLU A 344 21.51 12.50 -1.75
C GLU A 344 21.05 11.30 -2.58
N PRO A 345 21.24 11.29 -3.91
CA PRO A 345 20.77 10.23 -4.81
C PRO A 345 21.13 8.81 -4.36
N GLU A 346 22.33 8.64 -3.78
CA GLU A 346 22.86 7.35 -3.29
C GLU A 346 22.07 6.82 -2.08
N ASN A 347 21.42 7.70 -1.33
CA ASN A 347 20.69 7.39 -0.10
C ASN A 347 19.16 7.28 -0.30
N ARG A 348 18.66 7.51 -1.53
CA ARG A 348 17.21 7.48 -1.82
C ARG A 348 16.56 6.15 -1.46
N GLY A 349 17.22 5.03 -1.72
CA GLY A 349 16.71 3.71 -1.34
C GLY A 349 16.52 3.57 0.17
N ALA A 350 17.48 4.07 0.97
CA ALA A 350 17.37 4.08 2.42
C ALA A 350 16.25 5.00 2.92
N ALA A 351 16.08 6.18 2.32
CA ALA A 351 15.01 7.12 2.66
C ALA A 351 13.62 6.53 2.39
N ILE A 352 13.43 5.90 1.23
CA ILE A 352 12.17 5.22 0.89
C ILE A 352 11.91 4.03 1.82
N GLY A 353 12.96 3.26 2.20
CA GLY A 353 12.83 2.18 3.18
C GLY A 353 12.34 2.68 4.55
N ILE A 354 12.94 3.76 5.06
CA ILE A 354 12.50 4.40 6.32
C ILE A 354 11.07 4.90 6.19
N TYR A 355 10.74 5.62 5.12
CA TYR A 355 9.40 6.12 4.84
C TYR A 355 8.35 4.99 4.85
N ARG A 356 8.64 3.86 4.18
CA ARG A 356 7.75 2.69 4.14
C ARG A 356 7.61 2.00 5.50
N THR A 357 8.65 2.01 6.32
CA THR A 357 8.55 1.51 7.70
C THR A 357 7.54 2.33 8.52
N PHE A 358 7.52 3.65 8.40
CA PHE A 358 6.53 4.50 9.07
C PHE A 358 5.11 4.26 8.55
N PHE A 359 4.96 4.02 7.27
CA PHE A 359 3.70 3.56 6.67
C PHE A 359 3.20 2.26 7.30
N ASP A 360 4.05 1.24 7.38
CA ASP A 360 3.70 -0.05 7.99
C ASP A 360 3.38 0.09 9.48
N LEU A 361 4.15 0.89 10.22
CA LEU A 361 3.87 1.18 11.64
C LEU A 361 2.51 1.86 11.83
N GLY A 362 2.14 2.82 10.98
CA GLY A 362 0.80 3.42 11.00
C GLY A 362 -0.30 2.39 10.77
N SER A 363 -0.06 1.48 9.82
CA SER A 363 -0.97 0.38 9.48
C SER A 363 -1.09 -0.68 10.58
N ILE A 364 -0.09 -0.81 11.45
CA ILE A 364 -0.11 -1.67 12.65
C ILE A 364 -0.84 -0.98 13.79
N PHE A 365 -0.38 0.22 14.16
CA PHE A 365 -0.90 0.91 15.35
C PHE A 365 -2.33 1.42 15.16
N GLY A 366 -2.71 1.83 13.93
CA GLY A 366 -4.03 2.35 13.64
C GLY A 366 -5.16 1.40 14.05
N PRO A 367 -5.26 0.20 13.47
CA PRO A 367 -6.31 -0.76 13.83
C PRO A 367 -6.31 -1.12 15.32
N ILE A 368 -5.13 -1.34 15.92
CA ILE A 368 -5.00 -1.72 17.34
C ILE A 368 -5.51 -0.59 18.24
N LEU A 369 -5.03 0.64 18.01
CA LEU A 369 -5.42 1.81 18.82
C LEU A 369 -6.91 2.12 18.67
N MET A 370 -7.42 2.15 17.44
CA MET A 370 -8.81 2.55 17.20
C MET A 370 -9.80 1.49 17.71
N THR A 371 -9.47 0.19 17.62
CA THR A 371 -10.35 -0.85 18.20
C THR A 371 -10.30 -0.89 19.73
N TYR A 372 -9.17 -0.51 20.35
CA TYR A 372 -9.11 -0.28 21.79
C TYR A 372 -10.05 0.86 22.22
N ILE A 373 -9.95 2.02 21.53
CA ILE A 373 -10.82 3.18 21.81
C ILE A 373 -12.29 2.85 21.55
N MET A 374 -12.59 2.16 20.45
CA MET A 374 -13.96 1.72 20.16
C MET A 374 -14.53 0.82 21.26
N GLY A 375 -13.72 -0.11 21.77
CA GLY A 375 -14.15 -1.02 22.85
C GLY A 375 -14.44 -0.31 24.17
N ALA A 376 -13.72 0.78 24.49
CA ALA A 376 -13.87 1.53 25.72
C ALA A 376 -14.93 2.65 25.63
N TYR A 377 -15.04 3.34 24.48
CA TYR A 377 -15.79 4.60 24.35
C TYR A 377 -16.75 4.62 23.15
N GLY A 378 -16.87 3.52 22.42
CA GLY A 378 -17.67 3.45 21.19
C GLY A 378 -16.94 3.97 19.95
N PRO A 379 -17.61 3.93 18.76
CA PRO A 379 -16.97 4.25 17.48
C PRO A 379 -16.71 5.74 17.26
N THR A 380 -17.57 6.63 17.73
CA THR A 380 -17.49 8.08 17.48
C THR A 380 -16.16 8.73 17.91
N PRO A 381 -15.60 8.45 19.10
CA PRO A 381 -14.29 9.00 19.50
C PRO A 381 -13.14 8.59 18.58
N CYS A 382 -13.25 7.46 17.86
CA CYS A 382 -12.21 7.03 16.92
C CYS A 382 -12.04 8.02 15.76
N PHE A 383 -13.13 8.58 15.23
CA PHE A 383 -13.11 9.57 14.15
C PHE A 383 -12.41 10.85 14.59
N TYR A 384 -12.74 11.36 15.79
CA TYR A 384 -12.12 12.56 16.35
C TYR A 384 -10.64 12.34 16.66
N LEU A 385 -10.31 11.24 17.34
CA LEU A 385 -8.93 10.94 17.70
C LEU A 385 -8.03 10.81 16.45
N ALA A 386 -8.47 10.04 15.45
CA ALA A 386 -7.69 9.89 14.21
C ALA A 386 -7.50 11.22 13.47
N SER A 387 -8.55 12.06 13.43
CA SER A 387 -8.46 13.40 12.83
C SER A 387 -7.50 14.30 13.60
N ILE A 388 -7.52 14.28 14.94
CA ILE A 388 -6.58 15.05 15.77
C ILE A 388 -5.14 14.54 15.55
N LEU A 389 -4.93 13.22 15.55
CA LEU A 389 -3.61 12.63 15.29
C LEU A 389 -3.07 13.07 13.93
N LEU A 390 -3.89 12.99 12.87
CA LEU A 390 -3.46 13.46 11.55
C LEU A 390 -3.18 14.98 11.54
N ALA A 391 -4.00 15.77 12.23
CA ALA A 391 -3.79 17.20 12.34
C ALA A 391 -2.47 17.57 13.05
N THR A 392 -1.96 16.72 13.95
CA THR A 392 -0.62 16.95 14.57
C THR A 392 0.50 16.98 13.54
N ALA A 393 0.34 16.28 12.42
CA ALA A 393 1.33 16.27 11.34
C ALA A 393 1.33 17.60 10.55
N PHE A 394 0.25 18.39 10.60
CA PHE A 394 0.14 19.65 9.87
C PHE A 394 1.20 20.65 10.32
N VAL A 395 1.44 20.79 11.63
CA VAL A 395 2.38 21.75 12.19
C VAL A 395 3.84 21.52 11.76
N PRO A 396 4.41 20.30 11.87
CA PRO A 396 5.75 20.06 11.33
C PRO A 396 5.81 20.24 9.80
N CYS A 397 4.74 19.86 9.05
CA CYS A 397 4.70 20.04 7.60
C CYS A 397 4.71 21.53 7.18
N LEU A 398 4.22 22.46 8.02
CA LEU A 398 4.37 23.90 7.78
C LEU A 398 5.83 24.36 7.73
N LYS A 399 6.74 23.66 8.42
CA LYS A 399 8.19 23.96 8.44
C LYS A 399 8.96 23.39 7.25
N LEU A 400 8.31 22.58 6.40
CA LEU A 400 8.94 22.08 5.18
C LEU A 400 9.26 23.27 4.25
N THR A 401 10.49 23.27 3.75
CA THR A 401 10.88 24.12 2.63
C THR A 401 10.40 23.45 1.33
N GLU A 402 9.92 24.26 0.36
CA GLU A 402 9.54 23.72 -0.93
C GLU A 402 10.75 23.06 -1.60
N THR A 403 10.63 21.79 -1.95
CA THR A 403 11.74 21.03 -2.55
C THR A 403 11.86 21.26 -4.06
N ARG A 404 10.88 21.94 -4.66
CA ARG A 404 10.92 22.29 -6.07
C ARG A 404 12.11 23.21 -6.35
N ARG A 405 13.09 22.76 -7.08
CA ARG A 405 13.99 23.68 -7.80
C ARG A 405 13.14 24.33 -8.90
N LEU A 406 12.81 25.60 -8.73
CA LEU A 406 12.28 26.42 -9.81
C LEU A 406 13.36 26.39 -10.89
N GLY A 407 13.20 25.54 -11.91
CA GLY A 407 13.96 25.65 -13.13
C GLY A 407 13.69 27.05 -13.74
N PRO A 408 14.62 27.64 -14.48
CA PRO A 408 14.33 28.90 -15.16
C PRO A 408 13.08 28.73 -16.04
N LEU A 409 12.19 29.72 -15.93
CA LEU A 409 11.01 29.87 -16.77
C LEU A 409 11.41 29.94 -18.23
#